data_0fa4aab33d0f0c0c6bd96551023ffbe2
#
_entry.id   0fa4aab33d0f0c0c6bd96551023ffbe2
#
_cell.length_a   1.000
_cell.length_b   1.000
_cell.length_c   1.000
_cell.angle_alpha   90.00
_cell.angle_beta   90.00
_cell.angle_gamma   90.00
#
_symmetry.space_group_name_H-M   'P 1'
#
loop_
_entity.id
_entity.type
_entity.pdbx_description
1 polymer ?
#
loop_
_entity_poly.entity_id
_entity_poly.type
_entity_poly.pdbx_seq_one_letter_code
_entity_poly.pdbx_strand_id
1 'polypeptide(L)'
;MFELFALATLMLIAALLAWWGLRAWRTKNGLVKWGGAGLAALLSTAATLISLISIVGLFKLHARSAPAPVTKVRGTTERIQRGKTISDGFCSACHSTTGTLTGGLDVGEHFPVPIGSFLSSNLTPAGRLSRWTDADIFRAIRNSVDPDGNWLVVMSYTNAGRLSDEDIRAVIAYVRSLPAIGRPTDKPPDHLNLLGIAMLGAGMLPQGAPVSLGPVTAPPASPTLQYGEYIVSYQDCRACHGVKLTGGVPGQLGPLGPDLNLVKGWKLEEFVATMRAGVDPSGHELSKEMPWQSIGRMSDDELSAVYEYLTHLPNS
;
A
#
# COMPACT_ATOMS: atom_id res chain seq x y z
N MET A 1 -8.21 19.61 -2.55
CA MET A 1 -9.12 20.72 -2.94
C MET A 1 -10.22 20.27 -3.87
N PHE A 2 -9.90 19.41 -4.87
CA PHE A 2 -10.90 18.90 -5.82
C PHE A 2 -12.00 18.07 -5.13
N GLU A 3 -11.64 17.24 -4.15
CA GLU A 3 -12.57 16.39 -3.38
C GLU A 3 -13.53 17.21 -2.53
N LEU A 4 -13.02 18.29 -1.91
CA LEU A 4 -13.89 19.19 -1.13
C LEU A 4 -14.87 19.92 -2.04
N PHE A 5 -14.44 20.31 -3.24
CA PHE A 5 -15.34 20.90 -4.24
C PHE A 5 -16.39 19.89 -4.71
N ALA A 6 -15.98 18.64 -5.01
CA ALA A 6 -16.91 17.57 -5.40
C ALA A 6 -17.93 17.28 -4.31
N LEU A 7 -17.50 17.23 -3.06
CA LEU A 7 -18.38 17.03 -1.90
C LEU A 7 -19.36 18.21 -1.72
N ALA A 8 -18.87 19.45 -1.81
CA ALA A 8 -19.71 20.65 -1.74
C ALA A 8 -20.76 20.67 -2.86
N THR A 9 -20.37 20.27 -4.07
CA THR A 9 -21.28 20.15 -5.21
C THR A 9 -22.36 19.09 -4.95
N LEU A 10 -22.00 17.94 -4.40
CA LEU A 10 -22.95 16.87 -4.07
C LEU A 10 -23.94 17.33 -2.99
N MET A 11 -23.48 18.04 -1.96
CA MET A 11 -24.33 18.63 -0.94
C MET A 11 -25.29 19.68 -1.51
N LEU A 12 -24.82 20.52 -2.44
CA LEU A 12 -25.65 21.48 -3.14
C LEU A 12 -26.76 20.79 -3.96
N ILE A 13 -26.40 19.73 -4.69
CA ILE A 13 -27.35 18.90 -5.46
C ILE A 13 -28.40 18.32 -4.49
N ALA A 14 -27.98 17.77 -3.36
CA ALA A 14 -28.91 17.24 -2.36
C ALA A 14 -29.90 18.30 -1.87
N ALA A 15 -29.43 19.51 -1.57
CA ALA A 15 -30.27 20.63 -1.13
C ALA A 15 -31.23 21.09 -2.24
N LEU A 16 -30.80 21.19 -3.48
CA LEU A 16 -31.64 21.55 -4.63
C LEU A 16 -32.71 20.50 -4.89
N LEU A 17 -32.40 19.23 -4.79
CA LEU A 17 -33.33 18.12 -4.91
C LEU A 17 -34.40 18.16 -3.79
N ALA A 18 -33.98 18.41 -2.55
CA ALA A 18 -34.89 18.58 -1.43
C ALA A 18 -35.82 19.76 -1.64
N TRP A 19 -35.27 20.91 -2.04
CA TRP A 19 -36.09 22.12 -2.33
C TRP A 19 -37.07 21.87 -3.47
N TRP A 20 -36.65 21.23 -4.54
CA TRP A 20 -37.50 20.88 -5.68
C TRP A 20 -38.60 19.89 -5.27
N GLY A 21 -38.27 18.88 -4.47
CA GLY A 21 -39.22 17.91 -3.91
C GLY A 21 -40.32 18.60 -3.08
N LEU A 22 -39.95 19.55 -2.19
CA LEU A 22 -40.88 20.35 -1.41
C LEU A 22 -41.79 21.20 -2.30
N ARG A 23 -41.28 21.71 -3.41
CA ARG A 23 -42.04 22.50 -4.37
C ARG A 23 -43.00 21.62 -5.18
N ALA A 24 -42.56 20.44 -5.62
CA ALA A 24 -43.37 19.44 -6.30
C ALA A 24 -44.54 18.95 -5.42
N TRP A 25 -44.31 18.80 -4.11
CA TRP A 25 -45.34 18.41 -3.16
C TRP A 25 -46.49 19.40 -3.06
N ARG A 26 -46.23 20.69 -3.33
CA ARG A 26 -47.26 21.78 -3.30
C ARG A 26 -48.06 21.89 -4.57
N THR A 27 -47.77 21.12 -5.62
CA THR A 27 -48.52 21.17 -6.89
C THR A 27 -49.84 20.41 -6.79
N LYS A 28 -50.82 20.79 -7.65
CA LYS A 28 -52.12 20.11 -7.75
C LYS A 28 -52.04 18.85 -8.66
N ASN A 29 -51.00 18.75 -9.46
CA ASN A 29 -50.81 17.58 -10.37
C ASN A 29 -50.36 16.37 -9.55
N GLY A 30 -51.18 15.32 -9.51
CA GLY A 30 -50.91 14.10 -8.72
C GLY A 30 -49.62 13.36 -9.14
N LEU A 31 -49.32 13.31 -10.42
CA LEU A 31 -48.07 12.67 -10.90
C LEU A 31 -46.82 13.44 -10.43
N VAL A 32 -46.86 14.76 -10.52
CA VAL A 32 -45.74 15.61 -10.05
C VAL A 32 -45.63 15.56 -8.53
N LYS A 33 -46.75 15.58 -7.81
CA LYS A 33 -46.79 15.53 -6.35
C LYS A 33 -46.23 14.22 -5.81
N TRP A 34 -46.70 13.09 -6.25
CA TRP A 34 -46.30 11.79 -5.71
C TRP A 34 -45.05 11.22 -6.40
N GLY A 35 -45.00 11.24 -7.73
CA GLY A 35 -43.87 10.72 -8.49
C GLY A 35 -42.66 11.65 -8.37
N GLY A 36 -42.82 12.95 -8.68
CA GLY A 36 -41.72 13.91 -8.69
C GLY A 36 -41.17 14.18 -7.28
N ALA A 37 -42.03 14.43 -6.29
CA ALA A 37 -41.57 14.65 -4.93
C ALA A 37 -40.95 13.38 -4.31
N GLY A 38 -41.51 12.19 -4.59
CA GLY A 38 -40.98 10.92 -4.11
C GLY A 38 -39.58 10.65 -4.67
N LEU A 39 -39.37 10.82 -5.98
CA LEU A 39 -38.08 10.67 -6.62
C LEU A 39 -37.05 11.69 -6.09
N ALA A 40 -37.44 12.95 -5.96
CA ALA A 40 -36.58 14.00 -5.44
C ALA A 40 -36.18 13.74 -3.97
N ALA A 41 -37.11 13.26 -3.13
CA ALA A 41 -36.80 12.87 -1.76
C ALA A 41 -35.79 11.71 -1.71
N LEU A 42 -36.00 10.67 -2.53
CA LEU A 42 -35.11 9.51 -2.60
C LEU A 42 -33.70 9.93 -3.04
N LEU A 43 -33.56 10.70 -4.11
CA LEU A 43 -32.29 11.17 -4.63
C LEU A 43 -31.57 12.12 -3.66
N SER A 44 -32.36 13.05 -3.01
CA SER A 44 -31.79 13.94 -2.01
C SER A 44 -31.26 13.17 -0.78
N THR A 45 -32.04 12.19 -0.30
CA THR A 45 -31.60 11.33 0.81
C THR A 45 -30.35 10.55 0.46
N ALA A 46 -30.30 9.94 -0.74
CA ALA A 46 -29.12 9.20 -1.20
C ALA A 46 -27.88 10.11 -1.29
N ALA A 47 -28.01 11.30 -1.91
CA ALA A 47 -26.92 12.27 -2.01
C ALA A 47 -26.45 12.76 -0.63
N THR A 48 -27.38 12.97 0.30
CA THR A 48 -27.06 13.35 1.69
C THR A 48 -26.29 12.24 2.40
N LEU A 49 -26.74 11.00 2.30
CA LEU A 49 -26.06 9.85 2.91
C LEU A 49 -24.64 9.65 2.34
N ILE A 50 -24.48 9.74 1.02
CA ILE A 50 -23.17 9.67 0.39
C ILE A 50 -22.27 10.81 0.89
N SER A 51 -22.81 12.03 1.03
CA SER A 51 -22.04 13.16 1.55
C SER A 51 -21.59 12.94 2.99
N LEU A 52 -22.45 12.45 3.86
CA LEU A 52 -22.11 12.15 5.25
C LEU A 52 -21.06 11.04 5.36
N ILE A 53 -21.23 9.98 4.59
CA ILE A 53 -20.24 8.89 4.52
C ILE A 53 -18.89 9.42 4.00
N SER A 54 -18.90 10.30 2.99
CA SER A 54 -17.66 10.90 2.45
C SER A 54 -17.00 11.83 3.47
N ILE A 55 -17.76 12.56 4.29
CA ILE A 55 -17.19 13.35 5.41
C ILE A 55 -16.46 12.45 6.40
N VAL A 56 -17.05 11.30 6.75
CA VAL A 56 -16.37 10.29 7.60
C VAL A 56 -15.10 9.77 6.93
N GLY A 57 -15.14 9.54 5.61
CA GLY A 57 -13.97 9.13 4.84
C GLY A 57 -12.84 10.16 4.86
N LEU A 58 -13.17 11.43 4.66
CA LEU A 58 -12.20 12.54 4.78
C LEU A 58 -11.61 12.62 6.19
N PHE A 59 -12.44 12.47 7.22
CA PHE A 59 -11.96 12.43 8.60
C PHE A 59 -10.97 11.27 8.81
N LYS A 60 -11.32 10.05 8.38
CA LYS A 60 -10.43 8.89 8.47
C LYS A 60 -9.11 9.10 7.72
N LEU A 61 -9.16 9.73 6.54
CA LEU A 61 -7.98 10.02 5.72
C LEU A 61 -6.97 10.94 6.44
N HIS A 62 -7.46 11.87 7.28
CA HIS A 62 -6.62 12.83 8.01
C HIS A 62 -6.44 12.47 9.51
N ALA A 63 -7.09 11.42 9.98
CA ALA A 63 -7.02 11.02 11.39
C ALA A 63 -5.77 10.21 11.73
N ARG A 64 -5.07 9.64 10.72
CA ARG A 64 -3.88 8.83 10.97
C ARG A 64 -2.74 9.74 11.40
N SER A 65 -2.24 9.51 12.61
CA SER A 65 -1.15 10.29 13.18
C SER A 65 -0.12 9.37 13.82
N ALA A 66 1.14 9.70 13.68
CA ALA A 66 2.25 9.02 14.33
C ALA A 66 3.38 10.02 14.60
N PRO A 67 4.07 9.92 15.76
CA PRO A 67 5.22 10.75 16.02
C PRO A 67 6.38 10.38 15.09
N ALA A 68 7.16 11.38 14.66
CA ALA A 68 8.43 11.14 14.02
C ALA A 68 9.49 10.89 15.10
N PRO A 69 10.19 9.74 15.09
CA PRO A 69 11.23 9.48 16.09
C PRO A 69 12.41 10.41 15.84
N VAL A 70 13.06 10.88 16.90
CA VAL A 70 14.31 11.62 16.74
C VAL A 70 15.38 10.67 16.23
N THR A 71 15.72 10.80 14.96
CA THR A 71 16.74 9.93 14.34
C THR A 71 17.56 10.71 13.33
N LYS A 72 18.86 10.44 13.32
CA LYS A 72 19.80 10.86 12.30
C LYS A 72 20.59 9.63 11.87
N VAL A 73 20.52 9.29 10.61
CA VAL A 73 21.10 8.06 10.10
C VAL A 73 22.50 8.33 9.58
N ARG A 74 23.46 7.51 10.03
CA ARG A 74 24.83 7.50 9.47
C ARG A 74 24.88 6.49 8.31
N GLY A 75 25.36 6.95 7.16
CA GLY A 75 25.55 6.11 5.97
C GLY A 75 26.90 5.37 6.04
N THR A 76 27.00 4.29 6.82
CA THR A 76 28.15 3.38 6.71
C THR A 76 28.00 2.48 5.49
N THR A 77 29.09 1.94 4.97
CA THR A 77 29.09 1.04 3.80
C THR A 77 28.16 -0.16 4.03
N GLU A 78 28.23 -0.78 5.20
CA GLU A 78 27.43 -1.95 5.57
C GLU A 78 25.95 -1.60 5.60
N ARG A 79 25.61 -0.45 6.20
CA ARG A 79 24.22 0.02 6.30
C ARG A 79 23.64 0.37 4.93
N ILE A 80 24.43 1.02 4.07
CA ILE A 80 24.03 1.34 2.69
C ILE A 80 23.81 0.04 1.90
N GLN A 81 24.71 -0.92 2.02
CA GLN A 81 24.58 -2.22 1.33
C GLN A 81 23.34 -2.98 1.83
N ARG A 82 23.11 -3.02 3.14
CA ARG A 82 21.90 -3.63 3.72
C ARG A 82 20.63 -2.94 3.19
N GLY A 83 20.61 -1.61 3.20
CA GLY A 83 19.50 -0.82 2.67
C GLY A 83 19.25 -1.05 1.18
N LYS A 84 20.32 -1.21 0.40
CA LYS A 84 20.24 -1.57 -1.02
C LYS A 84 19.55 -2.92 -1.21
N THR A 85 19.97 -3.96 -0.48
CA THR A 85 19.38 -5.30 -0.59
C THR A 85 17.88 -5.28 -0.29
N ILE A 86 17.46 -4.61 0.80
CA ILE A 86 16.04 -4.48 1.14
C ILE A 86 15.30 -3.68 0.06
N SER A 87 15.87 -2.57 -0.39
CA SER A 87 15.22 -1.71 -1.37
C SER A 87 15.07 -2.41 -2.72
N ASP A 88 16.06 -3.16 -3.16
CA ASP A 88 16.03 -3.93 -4.41
C ASP A 88 15.03 -5.10 -4.33
N GLY A 89 14.96 -5.77 -3.17
CA GLY A 89 14.10 -6.94 -2.96
C GLY A 89 12.65 -6.60 -2.60
N PHE A 90 12.37 -5.40 -2.11
CA PHE A 90 11.05 -5.01 -1.63
C PHE A 90 10.56 -3.68 -2.20
N CYS A 91 11.25 -2.55 -1.94
CA CYS A 91 10.76 -1.23 -2.33
C CYS A 91 10.65 -1.08 -3.85
N SER A 92 11.55 -1.73 -4.60
CA SER A 92 11.61 -1.63 -6.06
C SER A 92 10.36 -2.17 -6.76
N ALA A 93 9.60 -3.05 -6.12
CA ALA A 93 8.37 -3.60 -6.68
C ALA A 93 7.36 -2.49 -7.08
N CYS A 94 7.27 -1.43 -6.27
CA CYS A 94 6.40 -0.29 -6.53
C CYS A 94 7.18 0.96 -6.95
N HIS A 95 8.34 1.23 -6.34
CA HIS A 95 9.08 2.48 -6.53
C HIS A 95 10.07 2.45 -7.70
N SER A 96 10.04 1.43 -8.55
CA SER A 96 10.95 1.32 -9.69
C SER A 96 10.28 0.77 -10.94
N THR A 97 10.12 1.61 -11.95
CA THR A 97 9.78 1.17 -13.31
C THR A 97 11.02 0.93 -14.17
N THR A 98 12.19 1.41 -13.73
CA THR A 98 13.45 1.41 -14.49
C THR A 98 14.62 0.74 -13.76
N GLY A 99 14.39 0.21 -12.55
CA GLY A 99 15.43 -0.35 -11.69
C GLY A 99 16.15 0.68 -10.79
N THR A 100 15.77 1.96 -10.79
CA THR A 100 16.48 3.05 -10.13
C THR A 100 15.72 3.78 -9.05
N LEU A 101 14.64 3.22 -8.51
CA LEU A 101 13.77 3.81 -7.47
C LEU A 101 13.22 5.21 -7.83
N THR A 102 13.03 5.49 -9.10
CA THR A 102 12.53 6.78 -9.60
C THR A 102 11.01 6.92 -9.53
N GLY A 103 10.33 5.90 -9.01
CA GLY A 103 8.86 5.87 -8.92
C GLY A 103 8.17 5.76 -10.28
N GLY A 104 6.93 6.19 -10.34
CA GLY A 104 6.18 6.33 -11.59
C GLY A 104 5.13 5.24 -11.84
N LEU A 105 5.05 4.19 -11.02
CA LEU A 105 3.98 3.21 -11.09
C LEU A 105 2.73 3.77 -10.41
N ASP A 106 1.60 3.81 -11.11
CA ASP A 106 0.29 4.06 -10.48
C ASP A 106 -0.33 2.74 -10.04
N VAL A 107 -0.24 2.45 -8.74
CA VAL A 107 -0.82 1.23 -8.15
C VAL A 107 -2.34 1.22 -8.26
N GLY A 108 -2.96 2.39 -8.41
CA GLY A 108 -4.42 2.53 -8.56
C GLY A 108 -4.96 1.86 -9.82
N GLU A 109 -4.14 1.70 -10.86
CA GLU A 109 -4.53 1.01 -12.09
C GLU A 109 -4.78 -0.50 -11.89
N HIS A 110 -4.26 -1.06 -10.79
CA HIS A 110 -4.43 -2.49 -10.45
C HIS A 110 -5.65 -2.75 -9.56
N PHE A 111 -6.33 -1.71 -9.10
CA PHE A 111 -7.53 -1.89 -8.29
C PHE A 111 -8.74 -2.24 -9.15
N PRO A 112 -9.63 -3.14 -8.66
CA PRO A 112 -10.82 -3.54 -9.41
C PRO A 112 -11.84 -2.42 -9.60
N VAL A 113 -11.71 -1.33 -8.85
CA VAL A 113 -12.59 -0.15 -8.88
C VAL A 113 -11.72 1.11 -8.90
N PRO A 114 -12.01 2.10 -9.77
CA PRO A 114 -11.20 3.32 -9.90
C PRO A 114 -11.44 4.28 -8.72
N ILE A 115 -10.82 4.00 -7.58
CA ILE A 115 -10.98 4.74 -6.33
C ILE A 115 -10.05 5.95 -6.20
N GLY A 116 -9.12 6.13 -7.13
CA GLY A 116 -8.15 7.22 -7.11
C GLY A 116 -6.90 6.93 -7.92
N SER A 117 -5.86 7.73 -7.72
CA SER A 117 -4.52 7.57 -8.29
C SER A 117 -3.52 7.45 -7.14
N PHE A 118 -2.62 6.47 -7.23
CA PHE A 118 -1.66 6.11 -6.18
C PHE A 118 -0.28 5.96 -6.81
N LEU A 119 0.25 7.10 -7.24
CA LEU A 119 1.52 7.16 -7.95
C LEU A 119 2.69 6.97 -7.01
N SER A 120 3.48 5.91 -7.21
CA SER A 120 4.68 5.66 -6.42
C SER A 120 5.69 6.79 -6.57
N SER A 121 6.21 7.28 -5.43
CA SER A 121 7.11 8.43 -5.38
C SER A 121 8.52 8.08 -5.84
N ASN A 122 9.21 9.04 -6.46
CA ASN A 122 10.66 8.99 -6.67
C ASN A 122 11.37 9.04 -5.30
N LEU A 123 12.08 7.97 -4.96
CA LEU A 123 12.85 7.85 -3.70
C LEU A 123 14.28 8.36 -3.81
N THR A 124 14.75 8.79 -5.01
CA THR A 124 16.06 9.42 -5.15
C THR A 124 16.05 10.85 -4.60
N PRO A 125 17.23 11.47 -4.39
CA PRO A 125 17.31 12.88 -3.98
C PRO A 125 16.70 13.88 -4.96
N ALA A 126 16.38 13.50 -6.21
CA ALA A 126 15.58 14.32 -7.12
C ALA A 126 14.09 14.38 -6.73
N GLY A 127 13.61 13.40 -5.93
CA GLY A 127 12.24 13.34 -5.46
C GLY A 127 11.99 14.15 -4.18
N ARG A 128 10.82 13.94 -3.57
CA ARG A 128 10.41 14.66 -2.35
C ARG A 128 11.23 14.33 -1.10
N LEU A 129 11.91 13.17 -1.06
CA LEU A 129 12.74 12.76 0.07
C LEU A 129 13.91 13.72 0.34
N SER A 130 14.33 14.54 -0.64
CA SER A 130 15.33 15.59 -0.44
C SER A 130 14.93 16.63 0.61
N ARG A 131 13.62 16.83 0.80
CA ARG A 131 13.06 17.82 1.76
C ARG A 131 12.66 17.18 3.09
N TRP A 132 12.63 15.86 3.17
CA TRP A 132 12.22 15.11 4.35
C TRP A 132 13.42 14.86 5.26
N THR A 133 13.21 14.94 6.56
CA THR A 133 14.20 14.48 7.54
C THR A 133 14.27 12.96 7.55
N ASP A 134 15.32 12.39 8.15
CA ASP A 134 15.41 10.93 8.34
C ASP A 134 14.28 10.42 9.24
N ALA A 135 13.83 11.24 10.18
CA ALA A 135 12.69 10.97 11.04
C ALA A 135 11.37 10.88 10.24
N ASP A 136 11.18 11.74 9.25
CA ASP A 136 10.01 11.73 8.38
C ASP A 136 9.99 10.48 7.50
N ILE A 137 11.14 10.10 6.93
CA ILE A 137 11.25 8.87 6.13
C ILE A 137 10.99 7.65 7.00
N PHE A 138 11.55 7.62 8.21
CA PHE A 138 11.32 6.55 9.16
C PHE A 138 9.82 6.40 9.48
N ARG A 139 9.16 7.51 9.79
CA ARG A 139 7.71 7.53 10.07
C ARG A 139 6.89 7.09 8.87
N ALA A 140 7.25 7.54 7.68
CA ALA A 140 6.56 7.15 6.43
C ALA A 140 6.65 5.65 6.18
N ILE A 141 7.81 5.03 6.40
CA ILE A 141 7.98 3.57 6.27
C ILE A 141 7.27 2.83 7.41
N ARG A 142 7.49 3.24 8.67
CA ARG A 142 6.96 2.57 9.87
C ARG A 142 5.44 2.70 9.98
N ASN A 143 4.91 3.89 9.75
CA ASN A 143 3.54 4.24 10.09
C ASN A 143 2.72 4.80 8.94
N SER A 144 3.30 4.91 7.75
CA SER A 144 2.63 5.41 6.55
C SER A 144 2.03 6.81 6.73
N VAL A 145 2.79 7.72 7.36
CA VAL A 145 2.43 9.12 7.58
C VAL A 145 3.55 10.02 7.04
N ASP A 146 3.21 10.92 6.14
CA ASP A 146 4.15 11.88 5.55
C ASP A 146 4.47 13.06 6.50
N PRO A 147 5.41 13.98 6.15
CA PRO A 147 5.74 15.14 6.98
C PRO A 147 4.56 16.07 7.26
N ASP A 148 3.62 16.16 6.34
CA ASP A 148 2.45 17.01 6.45
C ASP A 148 1.31 16.36 7.27
N GLY A 149 1.53 15.14 7.77
CA GLY A 149 0.55 14.38 8.54
C GLY A 149 -0.46 13.62 7.68
N ASN A 150 -0.25 13.54 6.37
CA ASN A 150 -1.16 12.80 5.50
C ASN A 150 -0.89 11.29 5.57
N TRP A 151 -1.97 10.53 5.50
CA TRP A 151 -1.91 9.08 5.41
C TRP A 151 -1.44 8.64 4.01
N LEU A 152 -0.36 7.87 3.96
CA LEU A 152 0.11 7.18 2.76
C LEU A 152 -0.66 5.85 2.64
N VAL A 153 -1.80 5.90 1.97
CA VAL A 153 -2.82 4.83 1.95
C VAL A 153 -2.21 3.51 1.47
N VAL A 154 -1.61 3.50 0.28
CA VAL A 154 -1.03 2.28 -0.30
C VAL A 154 0.13 1.76 0.55
N MET A 155 1.01 2.63 1.04
CA MET A 155 2.10 2.23 1.94
C MET A 155 1.59 1.55 3.22
N SER A 156 0.40 1.94 3.70
CA SER A 156 -0.18 1.34 4.90
C SER A 156 -0.77 -0.06 4.66
N TYR A 157 -1.02 -0.42 3.41
CA TYR A 157 -1.47 -1.76 3.02
C TYR A 157 -0.30 -2.72 2.80
N THR A 158 0.92 -2.19 2.65
CA THR A 158 2.13 -3.00 2.63
C THR A 158 2.58 -3.32 4.06
N ASN A 159 3.41 -4.34 4.19
CA ASN A 159 4.02 -4.70 5.46
C ASN A 159 5.38 -3.99 5.71
N ALA A 160 5.70 -2.90 5.00
CA ALA A 160 6.92 -2.11 5.19
C ALA A 160 7.12 -1.70 6.67
N GLY A 161 6.04 -1.43 7.38
CA GLY A 161 6.06 -1.13 8.80
C GLY A 161 6.55 -2.26 9.71
N ARG A 162 6.73 -3.48 9.22
CA ARG A 162 7.31 -4.62 9.96
C ARG A 162 8.82 -4.72 9.85
N LEU A 163 9.46 -3.92 8.99
CA LEU A 163 10.92 -3.82 8.95
C LEU A 163 11.45 -3.43 10.34
N SER A 164 12.57 -4.00 10.74
CA SER A 164 13.25 -3.61 11.98
C SER A 164 13.66 -2.14 11.94
N ASP A 165 13.87 -1.54 13.10
CA ASP A 165 14.33 -0.15 13.17
C ASP A 165 15.68 0.04 12.47
N GLU A 166 16.58 -0.95 12.59
CA GLU A 166 17.87 -0.91 11.91
C GLU A 166 17.72 -1.10 10.40
N ASP A 167 16.81 -1.94 9.94
CA ASP A 167 16.56 -2.11 8.51
C ASP A 167 15.91 -0.86 7.88
N ILE A 168 15.00 -0.18 8.60
CA ILE A 168 14.49 1.13 8.14
C ILE A 168 15.63 2.15 8.05
N ARG A 169 16.53 2.21 9.06
CA ARG A 169 17.71 3.09 9.01
C ARG A 169 18.65 2.72 7.86
N ALA A 170 18.76 1.44 7.53
CA ALA A 170 19.53 0.98 6.38
C ALA A 170 18.91 1.46 5.06
N VAL A 171 17.60 1.33 4.89
CA VAL A 171 16.89 1.87 3.72
C VAL A 171 17.07 3.38 3.62
N ILE A 172 16.97 4.13 4.73
CA ILE A 172 17.21 5.59 4.74
C ILE A 172 18.65 5.90 4.29
N ALA A 173 19.65 5.19 4.81
CA ALA A 173 21.05 5.39 4.42
C ALA A 173 21.24 5.16 2.92
N TYR A 174 20.61 4.13 2.37
CA TYR A 174 20.69 3.80 0.95
C TYR A 174 20.03 4.87 0.08
N VAL A 175 18.78 5.24 0.34
CA VAL A 175 18.09 6.24 -0.49
C VAL A 175 18.77 7.62 -0.42
N ARG A 176 19.42 7.95 0.71
CA ARG A 176 20.24 9.16 0.84
C ARG A 176 21.56 9.09 0.03
N SER A 177 22.08 7.89 -0.24
CA SER A 177 23.29 7.68 -1.01
C SER A 177 23.06 7.64 -2.53
N LEU A 178 21.80 7.57 -2.97
CA LEU A 178 21.48 7.51 -4.39
C LEU A 178 21.81 8.83 -5.11
N PRO A 179 22.23 8.76 -6.38
CA PRO A 179 22.30 9.96 -7.22
C PRO A 179 20.90 10.54 -7.45
N ALA A 180 20.82 11.86 -7.64
CA ALA A 180 19.59 12.53 -7.97
C ALA A 180 19.18 12.22 -9.41
N ILE A 181 18.24 11.32 -9.60
CA ILE A 181 17.77 10.83 -10.91
C ILE A 181 16.25 11.01 -11.01
N GLY A 182 15.77 11.32 -12.22
CA GLY A 182 14.36 11.46 -12.50
C GLY A 182 13.81 12.83 -12.10
N ARG A 183 12.50 12.92 -12.02
CA ARG A 183 11.77 14.15 -11.66
C ARG A 183 11.02 13.95 -10.34
N PRO A 184 10.73 15.03 -9.59
CA PRO A 184 9.78 14.96 -8.49
C PRO A 184 8.45 14.42 -8.99
N THR A 185 7.75 13.67 -8.14
CA THR A 185 6.38 13.28 -8.41
C THR A 185 5.49 14.50 -8.20
N ASP A 186 4.90 15.03 -9.26
CA ASP A 186 4.17 16.31 -9.26
C ASP A 186 2.83 16.25 -8.51
N LYS A 187 2.31 15.03 -8.28
CA LYS A 187 1.04 14.80 -7.56
C LYS A 187 1.30 14.30 -6.14
N PRO A 188 0.39 14.54 -5.19
CA PRO A 188 0.39 13.78 -3.94
C PRO A 188 0.46 12.30 -4.26
N PRO A 189 1.24 11.49 -3.51
CA PRO A 189 1.41 10.08 -3.81
C PRO A 189 0.08 9.33 -3.80
N ASP A 190 -0.82 9.69 -2.89
CA ASP A 190 -2.12 9.07 -2.73
C ASP A 190 -3.23 10.09 -2.92
N HIS A 191 -4.10 9.83 -3.88
CA HIS A 191 -5.22 10.70 -4.22
C HIS A 191 -6.49 9.88 -4.39
N LEU A 192 -7.25 9.75 -3.30
CA LEU A 192 -8.59 9.15 -3.34
C LEU A 192 -9.57 10.12 -4.01
N ASN A 193 -10.31 9.64 -5.02
CA ASN A 193 -11.43 10.39 -5.57
C ASN A 193 -12.68 10.28 -4.65
N LEU A 194 -13.78 10.94 -5.02
CA LEU A 194 -14.99 10.93 -4.20
C LEU A 194 -15.53 9.52 -3.90
N LEU A 195 -15.43 8.60 -4.87
CA LEU A 195 -15.82 7.20 -4.68
C LEU A 195 -14.92 6.51 -3.65
N GLY A 196 -13.61 6.66 -3.77
CA GLY A 196 -12.64 6.11 -2.81
C GLY A 196 -12.85 6.67 -1.40
N ILE A 197 -13.11 7.97 -1.28
CA ILE A 197 -13.42 8.62 0.00
C ILE A 197 -14.71 8.07 0.60
N ALA A 198 -15.76 7.90 -0.21
CA ALA A 198 -17.03 7.32 0.25
C ALA A 198 -16.83 5.84 0.68
N MET A 199 -16.09 5.04 -0.08
CA MET A 199 -15.77 3.66 0.28
C MET A 199 -14.96 3.58 1.58
N LEU A 200 -13.99 4.49 1.78
CA LEU A 200 -13.23 4.59 3.03
C LEU A 200 -14.15 4.95 4.21
N GLY A 201 -15.05 5.90 4.00
CA GLY A 201 -16.06 6.31 4.99
C GLY A 201 -16.97 5.16 5.39
N ALA A 202 -17.47 4.41 4.41
CA ALA A 202 -18.31 3.24 4.58
C ALA A 202 -17.59 2.03 5.21
N GLY A 203 -16.27 2.08 5.38
CA GLY A 203 -15.48 0.94 5.88
C GLY A 203 -15.27 -0.17 4.84
N MET A 204 -15.47 0.12 3.56
CA MET A 204 -15.26 -0.82 2.45
C MET A 204 -13.77 -0.92 2.05
N LEU A 205 -12.95 0.05 2.43
CA LEU A 205 -11.51 -0.01 2.27
C LEU A 205 -10.84 -0.38 3.59
N PRO A 206 -9.75 -1.16 3.56
CA PRO A 206 -8.98 -1.48 4.76
C PRO A 206 -8.44 -0.21 5.45
N GLN A 207 -8.30 -0.26 6.75
CA GLN A 207 -7.74 0.85 7.53
C GLN A 207 -6.20 0.89 7.52
N GLY A 208 -5.57 0.00 6.76
CA GLY A 208 -4.13 -0.18 6.76
C GLY A 208 -3.59 -0.80 8.05
N ALA A 209 -2.28 -1.03 8.10
CA ALA A 209 -1.64 -1.54 9.30
C ALA A 209 -1.80 -0.55 10.47
N PRO A 210 -1.99 -1.02 11.71
CA PRO A 210 -2.06 -0.14 12.88
C PRO A 210 -0.74 0.63 13.07
N VAL A 211 -0.82 1.81 13.69
CA VAL A 211 0.36 2.61 14.03
C VAL A 211 1.19 1.88 15.09
N SER A 212 2.48 1.69 14.81
CA SER A 212 3.44 1.10 15.73
C SER A 212 4.24 2.20 16.42
N LEU A 213 4.23 2.20 17.76
CA LEU A 213 4.99 3.14 18.59
C LEU A 213 6.21 2.49 19.28
N GLY A 214 6.28 1.17 19.28
CA GLY A 214 7.37 0.41 19.88
C GLY A 214 8.50 0.10 18.89
N PRO A 215 9.70 -0.25 19.40
CA PRO A 215 10.80 -0.69 18.58
C PRO A 215 10.49 -2.05 17.93
N VAL A 216 10.93 -2.22 16.70
CA VAL A 216 10.89 -3.50 15.98
C VAL A 216 12.32 -3.98 15.77
N THR A 217 12.60 -5.21 16.20
CA THR A 217 13.91 -5.85 16.07
C THR A 217 13.83 -7.00 15.07
N ALA A 218 14.92 -7.22 14.33
CA ALA A 218 15.08 -8.40 13.48
C ALA A 218 15.96 -9.44 14.19
N PRO A 219 15.78 -10.73 13.92
CA PRO A 219 16.77 -11.73 14.27
C PRO A 219 18.07 -11.49 13.49
N PRO A 220 19.21 -12.10 13.91
CA PRO A 220 20.46 -12.01 13.14
C PRO A 220 20.26 -12.44 11.69
N ALA A 221 20.85 -11.67 10.77
CA ALA A 221 20.79 -11.97 9.34
C ALA A 221 21.63 -13.23 9.05
N SER A 222 20.94 -14.33 8.82
CA SER A 222 21.52 -15.65 8.51
C SER A 222 20.44 -16.54 7.89
N PRO A 223 20.80 -17.60 7.14
CA PRO A 223 19.84 -18.49 6.51
C PRO A 223 19.14 -19.40 7.54
N THR A 224 18.33 -18.82 8.41
CA THR A 224 17.59 -19.49 9.47
C THR A 224 16.07 -19.30 9.31
N LEU A 225 15.30 -20.22 9.86
CA LEU A 225 13.85 -20.17 9.90
C LEU A 225 13.35 -18.83 10.49
N GLN A 226 13.93 -18.36 11.59
CA GLN A 226 13.53 -17.12 12.26
C GLN A 226 13.78 -15.89 11.38
N TYR A 227 14.91 -15.86 10.65
CA TYR A 227 15.19 -14.77 9.74
C TYR A 227 14.29 -14.85 8.49
N GLY A 228 13.97 -16.05 8.00
CA GLY A 228 13.01 -16.27 6.93
C GLY A 228 11.60 -15.81 7.32
N GLU A 229 11.15 -16.12 8.54
CA GLU A 229 9.87 -15.62 9.08
C GLU A 229 9.85 -14.09 9.10
N TYR A 230 10.92 -13.47 9.55
CA TYR A 230 11.05 -12.01 9.55
C TYR A 230 10.94 -11.44 8.13
N ILE A 231 11.68 -12.00 7.15
CA ILE A 231 11.61 -11.58 5.75
C ILE A 231 10.19 -11.70 5.21
N VAL A 232 9.57 -12.87 5.36
CA VAL A 232 8.18 -13.13 4.91
C VAL A 232 7.18 -12.20 5.59
N SER A 233 7.49 -11.69 6.80
CA SER A 233 6.61 -10.79 7.52
C SER A 233 6.48 -9.42 6.85
N TYR A 234 7.53 -8.91 6.18
CA TYR A 234 7.50 -7.61 5.52
C TYR A 234 7.38 -7.68 3.99
N GLN A 235 7.66 -8.83 3.38
CA GLN A 235 7.66 -9.03 1.91
C GLN A 235 6.27 -9.16 1.27
N ASP A 236 5.21 -8.94 2.02
CA ASP A 236 3.83 -9.01 1.53
C ASP A 236 3.39 -10.37 0.95
N CYS A 237 4.15 -11.44 1.16
CA CYS A 237 3.80 -12.78 0.68
C CYS A 237 2.37 -13.19 1.05
N ARG A 238 1.95 -12.81 2.26
CA ARG A 238 0.61 -13.15 2.80
C ARG A 238 -0.53 -12.41 2.11
N ALA A 239 -0.24 -11.30 1.42
CA ALA A 239 -1.24 -10.54 0.69
C ALA A 239 -1.82 -11.32 -0.50
N CYS A 240 -1.00 -12.19 -1.10
CA CYS A 240 -1.39 -13.02 -2.24
C CYS A 240 -1.58 -14.49 -1.85
N HIS A 241 -0.71 -15.03 -0.99
CA HIS A 241 -0.68 -16.44 -0.63
C HIS A 241 -1.49 -16.77 0.63
N GLY A 242 -2.30 -15.81 1.13
CA GLY A 242 -3.14 -15.97 2.31
C GLY A 242 -2.37 -15.86 3.63
N VAL A 243 -3.09 -15.60 4.72
CA VAL A 243 -2.50 -15.32 6.04
C VAL A 243 -1.61 -16.47 6.54
N LYS A 244 -1.97 -17.71 6.23
CA LYS A 244 -1.21 -18.91 6.59
C LYS A 244 -0.24 -19.38 5.51
N LEU A 245 -0.15 -18.67 4.37
CA LEU A 245 0.62 -19.06 3.19
C LEU A 245 0.13 -20.37 2.53
N THR A 246 -1.12 -20.76 2.78
CA THR A 246 -1.77 -21.97 2.25
C THR A 246 -2.68 -21.68 1.07
N GLY A 247 -2.40 -20.62 0.33
CA GLY A 247 -3.16 -20.13 -0.80
C GLY A 247 -4.01 -18.92 -0.50
N GLY A 248 -4.19 -18.08 -1.54
CA GLY A 248 -5.04 -16.91 -1.48
C GLY A 248 -6.51 -17.25 -1.33
N VAL A 249 -7.29 -16.34 -0.74
CA VAL A 249 -8.73 -16.53 -0.50
C VAL A 249 -9.54 -15.47 -1.26
N PRO A 250 -10.73 -15.80 -1.80
CA PRO A 250 -11.60 -14.84 -2.46
C PRO A 250 -11.90 -13.63 -1.58
N GLY A 251 -11.81 -12.43 -2.14
CA GLY A 251 -12.06 -11.17 -1.43
C GLY A 251 -10.84 -10.54 -0.77
N GLN A 252 -9.65 -11.16 -0.86
CA GLN A 252 -8.40 -10.48 -0.48
C GLN A 252 -8.06 -9.35 -1.47
N LEU A 253 -7.23 -8.39 -1.06
CA LEU A 253 -6.84 -7.24 -1.91
C LEU A 253 -5.88 -7.63 -3.04
N GLY A 254 -4.97 -8.58 -2.77
CA GLY A 254 -4.01 -9.06 -3.75
C GLY A 254 -4.57 -10.18 -4.65
N PRO A 255 -3.86 -10.53 -5.74
CA PRO A 255 -4.18 -11.68 -6.56
C PRO A 255 -4.14 -12.99 -5.77
N LEU A 256 -4.82 -14.02 -6.26
CA LEU A 256 -4.87 -15.32 -5.60
C LEU A 256 -3.59 -16.13 -5.92
N GLY A 257 -2.64 -16.11 -5.00
CA GLY A 257 -1.43 -16.93 -5.08
C GLY A 257 -1.68 -18.38 -4.66
N PRO A 258 -0.84 -19.34 -5.10
CA PRO A 258 -0.95 -20.74 -4.72
C PRO A 258 -0.59 -20.99 -3.25
N ASP A 259 -0.88 -22.20 -2.76
CA ASP A 259 -0.39 -22.72 -1.48
C ASP A 259 1.14 -22.86 -1.54
N LEU A 260 1.86 -22.18 -0.63
CA LEU A 260 3.33 -22.24 -0.59
C LEU A 260 3.88 -23.51 0.06
N ASN A 261 3.05 -24.43 0.57
CA ASN A 261 3.49 -25.75 0.95
C ASN A 261 4.11 -26.55 -0.23
N LEU A 262 3.80 -26.15 -1.48
CA LEU A 262 4.43 -26.74 -2.67
C LEU A 262 5.98 -26.62 -2.64
N VAL A 263 6.52 -25.59 -1.98
CA VAL A 263 7.98 -25.37 -1.85
C VAL A 263 8.66 -26.51 -1.05
N LYS A 264 7.92 -27.23 -0.20
CA LYS A 264 8.46 -28.39 0.52
C LYS A 264 8.93 -29.54 -0.39
N GLY A 265 8.41 -29.59 -1.60
CA GLY A 265 8.83 -30.56 -2.62
C GLY A 265 10.04 -30.12 -3.45
N TRP A 266 10.54 -28.90 -3.27
CA TRP A 266 11.65 -28.35 -4.04
C TRP A 266 12.96 -28.43 -3.27
N LYS A 267 14.07 -28.43 -3.99
CA LYS A 267 15.38 -28.20 -3.40
C LYS A 267 15.63 -26.70 -3.25
N LEU A 268 16.57 -26.33 -2.36
CA LEU A 268 16.96 -24.91 -2.17
C LEU A 268 17.40 -24.27 -3.50
N GLU A 269 18.19 -24.97 -4.28
CA GLU A 269 18.70 -24.47 -5.56
C GLU A 269 17.55 -24.21 -6.57
N GLU A 270 16.54 -25.09 -6.56
CA GLU A 270 15.34 -24.94 -7.39
C GLU A 270 14.50 -23.73 -6.97
N PHE A 271 14.34 -23.51 -5.66
CA PHE A 271 13.65 -22.35 -5.13
C PHE A 271 14.37 -21.05 -5.51
N VAL A 272 15.70 -20.98 -5.29
CA VAL A 272 16.51 -19.81 -5.65
C VAL A 272 16.44 -19.55 -7.16
N ALA A 273 16.58 -20.60 -7.98
CA ALA A 273 16.49 -20.48 -9.44
C ALA A 273 15.11 -19.97 -9.88
N THR A 274 14.02 -20.46 -9.26
CA THR A 274 12.65 -20.01 -9.51
C THR A 274 12.50 -18.52 -9.23
N MET A 275 13.01 -18.04 -8.08
CA MET A 275 12.93 -16.61 -7.74
C MET A 275 13.82 -15.75 -8.65
N ARG A 276 14.91 -16.27 -9.20
CA ARG A 276 15.81 -15.55 -10.12
C ARG A 276 15.25 -15.49 -11.55
N ALA A 277 14.67 -16.59 -12.03
CA ALA A 277 14.25 -16.76 -13.43
C ALA A 277 12.75 -16.58 -13.67
N GLY A 278 11.92 -16.67 -12.63
CA GLY A 278 10.47 -16.60 -12.76
C GLY A 278 9.83 -17.86 -13.37
N VAL A 279 10.53 -19.00 -13.30
CA VAL A 279 10.05 -20.30 -13.80
C VAL A 279 10.24 -21.35 -12.70
N ASP A 280 9.19 -22.07 -12.38
CA ASP A 280 9.23 -23.11 -11.35
C ASP A 280 9.88 -24.42 -11.85
N PRO A 281 10.20 -25.39 -10.97
CA PRO A 281 10.82 -26.66 -11.37
C PRO A 281 10.02 -27.50 -12.36
N SER A 282 8.71 -27.25 -12.48
CA SER A 282 7.86 -27.93 -13.49
C SER A 282 7.87 -27.25 -14.84
N GLY A 283 8.54 -26.09 -14.98
CA GLY A 283 8.56 -25.27 -16.19
C GLY A 283 7.40 -24.27 -16.31
N HIS A 284 6.63 -24.07 -15.23
CA HIS A 284 5.55 -23.09 -15.20
C HIS A 284 6.11 -21.67 -14.96
N GLU A 285 5.75 -20.71 -15.81
CA GLU A 285 6.13 -19.31 -15.63
C GLU A 285 5.32 -18.68 -14.49
N LEU A 286 6.00 -18.00 -13.58
CA LEU A 286 5.35 -17.27 -12.50
C LEU A 286 4.53 -16.10 -13.07
N SER A 287 3.37 -15.87 -12.46
CA SER A 287 2.50 -14.75 -12.84
C SER A 287 3.24 -13.41 -12.79
N LYS A 288 2.92 -12.51 -13.72
CA LYS A 288 3.44 -11.14 -13.74
C LYS A 288 3.02 -10.32 -12.52
N GLU A 289 1.97 -10.74 -11.83
CA GLU A 289 1.46 -10.13 -10.61
C GLU A 289 2.31 -10.50 -9.39
N MET A 290 3.04 -11.63 -9.44
CA MET A 290 4.03 -11.96 -8.43
C MET A 290 5.31 -11.15 -8.68
N PRO A 291 5.80 -10.35 -7.71
CA PRO A 291 6.96 -9.49 -7.91
C PRO A 291 8.28 -10.27 -7.82
N TRP A 292 8.36 -11.42 -8.49
CA TRP A 292 9.53 -12.31 -8.44
C TRP A 292 10.81 -11.61 -8.89
N GLN A 293 10.74 -10.65 -9.82
CA GLN A 293 11.89 -9.88 -10.27
C GLN A 293 12.51 -9.05 -9.14
N SER A 294 11.72 -8.56 -8.21
CA SER A 294 12.20 -7.84 -7.03
C SER A 294 12.66 -8.84 -5.95
N ILE A 295 11.85 -9.84 -5.64
CA ILE A 295 12.19 -10.90 -4.68
C ILE A 295 13.50 -11.58 -5.08
N GLY A 296 13.69 -11.87 -6.36
CA GLY A 296 14.91 -12.45 -6.90
C GLY A 296 16.16 -11.57 -6.76
N ARG A 297 16.07 -10.31 -6.34
CA ARG A 297 17.24 -9.46 -6.03
C ARG A 297 17.74 -9.58 -4.60
N MET A 298 17.04 -10.32 -3.75
CA MET A 298 17.54 -10.67 -2.42
C MET A 298 18.86 -11.42 -2.52
N SER A 299 19.65 -11.41 -1.44
CA SER A 299 20.86 -12.25 -1.35
C SER A 299 20.49 -13.73 -1.30
N ASP A 300 21.46 -14.60 -1.59
CA ASP A 300 21.25 -16.06 -1.49
C ASP A 300 20.94 -16.48 -0.06
N ASP A 301 21.56 -15.84 0.95
CA ASP A 301 21.26 -16.09 2.36
C ASP A 301 19.81 -15.71 2.72
N GLU A 302 19.29 -14.60 2.18
CA GLU A 302 17.90 -14.19 2.40
C GLU A 302 16.91 -15.14 1.73
N LEU A 303 17.16 -15.53 0.48
CA LEU A 303 16.34 -16.53 -0.21
C LEU A 303 16.40 -17.89 0.48
N SER A 304 17.58 -18.29 0.97
CA SER A 304 17.75 -19.52 1.76
C SER A 304 16.96 -19.46 3.07
N ALA A 305 16.97 -18.32 3.77
CA ALA A 305 16.17 -18.14 4.98
C ALA A 305 14.67 -18.21 4.68
N VAL A 306 14.21 -17.60 3.58
CA VAL A 306 12.80 -17.69 3.15
C VAL A 306 12.44 -19.15 2.84
N TYR A 307 13.29 -19.87 2.12
CA TYR A 307 13.10 -21.30 1.84
C TYR A 307 13.00 -22.12 3.13
N GLU A 308 13.91 -21.93 4.09
CA GLU A 308 13.87 -22.58 5.39
C GLU A 308 12.53 -22.35 6.11
N TYR A 309 12.03 -21.11 6.10
CA TYR A 309 10.74 -20.80 6.71
C TYR A 309 9.58 -21.50 5.98
N LEU A 310 9.55 -21.44 4.64
CA LEU A 310 8.46 -22.02 3.85
C LEU A 310 8.40 -23.53 3.95
N THR A 311 9.55 -24.22 4.03
CA THR A 311 9.61 -25.68 4.17
C THR A 311 9.18 -26.17 5.57
N HIS A 312 9.20 -25.28 6.57
CA HIS A 312 8.78 -25.58 7.95
C HIS A 312 7.35 -25.08 8.28
N LEU A 313 6.59 -24.62 7.28
CA LEU A 313 5.20 -24.25 7.50
C LEU A 313 4.40 -25.44 8.04
N PRO A 314 3.41 -25.22 8.96
CA PRO A 314 2.49 -26.28 9.36
C PRO A 314 1.79 -26.88 8.14
N ASN A 315 1.59 -28.18 8.15
CA ASN A 315 0.76 -28.81 7.12
C ASN A 315 -0.67 -28.26 7.23
N SER A 316 -1.24 -27.89 6.09
CA SER A 316 -2.62 -27.38 5.95
C SER A 316 -3.64 -28.48 6.27
#